data_a8f0b5f4316ddf8e0be87e0af6d05640
#
_entry.id   a8f0b5f4316ddf8e0be87e0af6d05640
#
_cell.length_a   1.000
_cell.length_b   1.000
_cell.length_c   1.000
_cell.angle_alpha   90.00
_cell.angle_beta   90.00
_cell.angle_gamma   90.00
#
_symmetry.space_group_name_H-M   'P 1'
#
loop_
_entity.id
_entity.type
_entity.pdbx_description
1 polymer ?
#
loop_
_entity_poly.entity_id
_entity_poly.type
_entity_poly.pdbx_seq_one_letter_code
_entity_poly.pdbx_strand_id
1 'polypeptide(L)'
;MLHTMRWFGPNDPVSLFDIRQAGCAGIVSALHQLPVGAVWPVAEIEARQQLIEADNQTHSPLHWAVVESLPVHEDIKKGKPGRDQYIANYQQSLRNLAACGIRTVCYNFMPVLDWSRTDLSYEMPDGSRALRFVWQDFAVFDLCILKRPGAEADYEPAVAEAARRQFASMSPEAVAQLTNTTLLGLPGSEEAFELSSFQAYLNEYKHIDAATLTANLHYFIQQVAPVAEEVGIGLCIHPDDPPFPLLGLPRVVSTEADLAGLLAACDVPANGLTFCTGSLGVRPDNDLPGMVERFGPRIHFVHLRTTKREENPRNFHEADHLAGDVDMYAVVRALVEEELRREAAGENRPPLPMRPDHGHQMLDDLSTNKRTYPGYSAIGRLRGLAELRGLEYGLRRTLTEAATTAPATYAAR
;
A
#
# COMPACT_ATOMS: atom_id res chain seq x y z
N MET A 1 -6.38 -1.15 17.51
CA MET A 1 -6.37 -0.53 16.15
C MET A 1 -7.80 -0.34 15.63
N LEU A 2 -8.02 0.61 14.70
CA LEU A 2 -9.28 0.74 13.96
C LEU A 2 -9.27 -0.23 12.77
N HIS A 3 -10.15 -1.23 12.78
CA HIS A 3 -10.23 -2.20 11.69
C HIS A 3 -10.91 -1.58 10.47
N THR A 4 -10.22 -1.60 9.34
CA THR A 4 -10.64 -0.98 8.08
C THR A 4 -10.55 -1.96 6.92
N MET A 5 -11.24 -1.65 5.83
CA MET A 5 -11.12 -2.41 4.59
C MET A 5 -11.18 -1.47 3.38
N ARG A 6 -10.38 -1.79 2.36
CA ARG A 6 -10.40 -1.06 1.09
C ARG A 6 -11.72 -1.30 0.36
N TRP A 7 -12.30 -0.18 -0.13
CA TRP A 7 -13.46 -0.16 -1.01
C TRP A 7 -13.23 0.78 -2.18
N PHE A 8 -13.30 0.24 -3.39
CA PHE A 8 -12.99 0.97 -4.63
C PHE A 8 -14.14 1.83 -5.16
N GLY A 9 -15.23 1.92 -4.42
CA GLY A 9 -16.38 2.71 -4.80
C GLY A 9 -17.58 1.87 -5.28
N PRO A 10 -18.61 2.50 -5.86
CA PRO A 10 -19.89 1.84 -6.19
C PRO A 10 -19.78 0.63 -7.11
N ASN A 11 -18.72 0.54 -7.90
CA ASN A 11 -18.48 -0.58 -8.82
C ASN A 11 -17.63 -1.71 -8.22
N ASP A 12 -17.23 -1.59 -6.95
CA ASP A 12 -16.49 -2.63 -6.24
C ASP A 12 -17.36 -3.89 -6.12
N PRO A 13 -16.87 -5.07 -6.52
CA PRO A 13 -17.60 -6.32 -6.29
C PRO A 13 -17.81 -6.64 -4.80
N VAL A 14 -17.01 -6.04 -3.92
CA VAL A 14 -17.19 -6.14 -2.46
C VAL A 14 -18.05 -4.97 -1.99
N SER A 15 -19.21 -5.28 -1.43
CA SER A 15 -20.16 -4.27 -0.96
C SER A 15 -19.80 -3.71 0.41
N LEU A 16 -20.36 -2.56 0.75
CA LEU A 16 -20.27 -2.00 2.11
C LEU A 16 -20.90 -2.92 3.17
N PHE A 17 -21.88 -3.75 2.79
CA PHE A 17 -22.45 -4.76 3.69
C PHE A 17 -21.46 -5.88 3.98
N ASP A 18 -20.69 -6.35 2.99
CA ASP A 18 -19.64 -7.35 3.22
C ASP A 18 -18.60 -6.80 4.21
N ILE A 19 -18.24 -5.52 4.06
CA ILE A 19 -17.27 -4.86 4.94
C ILE A 19 -17.82 -4.73 6.37
N ARG A 20 -19.11 -4.38 6.53
CA ARG A 20 -19.78 -4.38 7.85
C ARG A 20 -19.78 -5.76 8.48
N GLN A 21 -20.12 -6.80 7.72
CA GLN A 21 -20.13 -8.20 8.19
C GLN A 21 -18.72 -8.68 8.54
N ALA A 22 -17.69 -8.18 7.89
CA ALA A 22 -16.30 -8.43 8.29
C ALA A 22 -15.93 -7.76 9.62
N GLY A 23 -16.81 -6.92 10.18
CA GLY A 23 -16.63 -6.24 11.46
C GLY A 23 -15.69 -5.03 11.37
N CYS A 24 -15.58 -4.40 10.20
CA CYS A 24 -14.89 -3.13 10.05
C CYS A 24 -15.79 -1.96 10.48
N ALA A 25 -15.17 -0.90 10.99
CA ALA A 25 -15.81 0.37 11.26
C ALA A 25 -15.31 1.48 10.31
N GLY A 26 -14.13 1.30 9.72
CA GLY A 26 -13.53 2.26 8.81
C GLY A 26 -13.43 1.76 7.37
N ILE A 27 -13.68 2.67 6.44
CA ILE A 27 -13.49 2.47 5.00
C ILE A 27 -12.20 3.15 4.56
N VAL A 28 -11.44 2.46 3.72
CA VAL A 28 -10.29 3.00 2.99
C VAL A 28 -10.71 3.17 1.54
N SER A 29 -10.74 4.39 1.02
CA SER A 29 -11.24 4.68 -0.33
C SER A 29 -10.56 5.90 -0.94
N ALA A 30 -10.82 6.15 -2.23
CA ALA A 30 -10.34 7.31 -2.97
C ALA A 30 -11.38 7.78 -4.00
N LEU A 31 -11.18 8.98 -4.54
CA LEU A 31 -12.02 9.55 -5.62
C LEU A 31 -11.38 9.25 -6.99
N HIS A 32 -11.45 7.97 -7.39
CA HIS A 32 -10.83 7.49 -8.64
C HIS A 32 -11.38 8.15 -9.91
N GLN A 33 -12.57 8.77 -9.83
CA GLN A 33 -13.17 9.49 -10.95
C GLN A 33 -12.54 10.86 -11.22
N LEU A 34 -11.70 11.38 -10.32
CA LEU A 34 -11.07 12.67 -10.49
C LEU A 34 -9.68 12.52 -11.12
N PRO A 35 -9.31 13.36 -12.11
CA PRO A 35 -8.01 13.29 -12.75
C PRO A 35 -6.85 13.49 -11.76
N VAL A 36 -5.75 12.78 -11.98
CA VAL A 36 -4.52 12.92 -11.17
C VAL A 36 -4.01 14.37 -11.23
N GLY A 37 -3.70 14.94 -10.07
CA GLY A 37 -3.25 16.33 -9.96
C GLY A 37 -4.37 17.38 -9.92
N ALA A 38 -5.62 17.00 -10.09
CA ALA A 38 -6.75 17.90 -9.87
C ALA A 38 -7.01 18.13 -8.37
N VAL A 39 -7.59 19.29 -8.04
CA VAL A 39 -8.10 19.53 -6.67
C VAL A 39 -9.30 18.65 -6.42
N TRP A 40 -9.36 17.98 -5.28
CA TRP A 40 -10.55 17.25 -4.83
C TRP A 40 -11.55 18.22 -4.20
N PRO A 41 -12.71 18.48 -4.83
CA PRO A 41 -13.72 19.39 -4.30
C PRO A 41 -14.42 18.83 -3.07
N VAL A 42 -14.79 19.69 -2.13
CA VAL A 42 -15.58 19.32 -0.93
C VAL A 42 -16.83 18.51 -1.30
N ALA A 43 -17.56 18.94 -2.33
CA ALA A 43 -18.78 18.25 -2.76
C ALA A 43 -18.56 16.79 -3.17
N GLU A 44 -17.45 16.47 -3.85
CA GLU A 44 -17.11 15.09 -4.24
C GLU A 44 -16.69 14.24 -3.01
N ILE A 45 -16.00 14.87 -2.05
CA ILE A 45 -15.63 14.22 -0.79
C ILE A 45 -16.88 13.89 0.03
N GLU A 46 -17.77 14.86 0.22
CA GLU A 46 -19.03 14.69 0.94
C GLU A 46 -19.94 13.66 0.26
N ALA A 47 -20.03 13.67 -1.07
CA ALA A 47 -20.79 12.68 -1.81
C ALA A 47 -20.27 11.25 -1.56
N ARG A 48 -18.95 11.05 -1.50
CA ARG A 48 -18.36 9.75 -1.16
C ARG A 48 -18.65 9.37 0.30
N GLN A 49 -18.57 10.29 1.25
CA GLN A 49 -18.94 10.05 2.64
C GLN A 49 -20.40 9.64 2.78
N GLN A 50 -21.31 10.35 2.12
CA GLN A 50 -22.75 10.02 2.12
C GLN A 50 -23.03 8.61 1.61
N LEU A 51 -22.33 8.16 0.56
CA LEU A 51 -22.45 6.78 0.06
C LEU A 51 -21.99 5.75 1.11
N ILE A 52 -20.87 6.00 1.79
CA ILE A 52 -20.32 5.10 2.82
C ILE A 52 -21.26 5.02 4.03
N GLU A 53 -21.86 6.13 4.41
CA GLU A 53 -22.63 6.31 5.64
C GLU A 53 -24.14 6.08 5.45
N ALA A 54 -24.60 5.82 4.24
CA ALA A 54 -26.04 5.77 3.90
C ALA A 54 -26.86 4.87 4.83
N ASP A 55 -26.30 3.73 5.27
CA ASP A 55 -27.01 2.74 6.10
C ASP A 55 -26.64 2.82 7.60
N ASN A 56 -25.93 3.85 8.05
CA ASN A 56 -25.43 3.94 9.42
C ASN A 56 -26.54 4.06 10.49
N GLN A 57 -27.73 4.48 10.13
CA GLN A 57 -28.86 4.57 11.06
C GLN A 57 -29.52 3.20 11.35
N THR A 58 -29.35 2.24 10.45
CA THR A 58 -30.01 0.92 10.52
C THR A 58 -29.03 -0.22 10.75
N HIS A 59 -27.73 0.02 10.52
CA HIS A 59 -26.67 -1.00 10.62
C HIS A 59 -25.44 -0.45 11.37
N SER A 60 -24.48 -1.33 11.68
CA SER A 60 -23.20 -0.93 12.29
C SER A 60 -22.57 0.20 11.47
N PRO A 61 -22.16 1.30 12.11
CA PRO A 61 -21.70 2.48 11.39
C PRO A 61 -20.37 2.24 10.67
N LEU A 62 -20.27 2.78 9.45
CA LEU A 62 -19.03 2.91 8.69
C LEU A 62 -18.73 4.39 8.51
N HIS A 63 -17.45 4.73 8.47
CA HIS A 63 -17.00 6.08 8.12
C HIS A 63 -15.78 5.99 7.18
N TRP A 64 -15.56 7.03 6.40
CA TRP A 64 -14.37 7.12 5.56
C TRP A 64 -13.15 7.45 6.43
N ALA A 65 -12.40 6.42 6.84
CA ALA A 65 -11.30 6.54 7.79
C ALA A 65 -9.99 7.00 7.15
N VAL A 66 -9.70 6.51 5.94
CA VAL A 66 -8.43 6.76 5.25
C VAL A 66 -8.69 7.03 3.78
N VAL A 67 -8.09 8.10 3.26
CA VAL A 67 -7.93 8.29 1.82
C VAL A 67 -6.73 7.47 1.36
N GLU A 68 -6.97 6.55 0.46
CA GLU A 68 -5.89 5.79 -0.18
C GLU A 68 -6.21 5.57 -1.66
N SER A 69 -5.56 6.32 -2.53
CA SER A 69 -4.58 7.37 -2.30
C SER A 69 -5.09 8.71 -2.78
N LEU A 70 -4.53 9.81 -2.25
CA LEU A 70 -4.50 11.06 -2.98
C LEU A 70 -3.29 10.97 -3.93
N PRO A 71 -3.49 10.88 -5.26
CA PRO A 71 -2.41 10.57 -6.19
C PRO A 71 -1.46 11.74 -6.38
N VAL A 72 -0.17 11.44 -6.47
CA VAL A 72 0.90 12.42 -6.76
C VAL A 72 1.13 12.46 -8.26
N HIS A 73 0.95 13.65 -8.87
CA HIS A 73 1.11 13.83 -10.31
C HIS A 73 2.53 13.52 -10.78
N GLU A 74 2.68 12.89 -11.94
CA GLU A 74 3.96 12.47 -12.51
C GLU A 74 4.96 13.61 -12.71
N ASP A 75 4.49 14.83 -13.00
CA ASP A 75 5.37 16.00 -13.12
C ASP A 75 6.03 16.41 -11.79
N ILE A 76 5.41 16.08 -10.65
CA ILE A 76 6.04 16.23 -9.33
C ILE A 76 7.18 15.23 -9.19
N LYS A 77 6.91 13.94 -9.48
CA LYS A 77 7.91 12.86 -9.41
C LYS A 77 9.08 13.12 -10.36
N LYS A 78 8.81 13.69 -11.52
CA LYS A 78 9.83 14.03 -12.53
C LYS A 78 10.51 15.39 -12.31
N GLY A 79 10.07 16.18 -11.33
CA GLY A 79 10.64 17.52 -11.07
C GLY A 79 10.42 18.53 -12.20
N LYS A 80 9.37 18.38 -13.01
CA LYS A 80 9.08 19.26 -14.14
C LYS A 80 8.68 20.70 -13.70
N PRO A 81 8.85 21.71 -14.54
CA PRO A 81 8.54 23.11 -14.17
C PRO A 81 7.09 23.35 -13.70
N GLY A 82 6.12 22.56 -14.17
CA GLY A 82 4.71 22.65 -13.75
C GLY A 82 4.39 22.02 -12.39
N ARG A 83 5.34 21.37 -11.73
CA ARG A 83 5.12 20.61 -10.48
C ARG A 83 4.50 21.44 -9.35
N ASP A 84 4.86 22.73 -9.25
CA ASP A 84 4.42 23.58 -8.14
C ASP A 84 2.91 23.85 -8.19
N GLN A 85 2.31 23.89 -9.39
CA GLN A 85 0.86 24.00 -9.53
C GLN A 85 0.16 22.71 -9.03
N TYR A 86 0.71 21.53 -9.36
CA TYR A 86 0.16 20.27 -8.86
C TYR A 86 0.35 20.10 -7.35
N ILE A 87 1.46 20.61 -6.79
CA ILE A 87 1.67 20.69 -5.34
C ILE A 87 0.63 21.61 -4.69
N ALA A 88 0.36 22.77 -5.25
CA ALA A 88 -0.68 23.67 -4.75
C ALA A 88 -2.09 23.02 -4.80
N ASN A 89 -2.40 22.30 -5.86
CA ASN A 89 -3.64 21.52 -5.96
C ASN A 89 -3.71 20.42 -4.89
N TYR A 90 -2.60 19.76 -4.63
CA TYR A 90 -2.48 18.73 -3.58
C TYR A 90 -2.73 19.34 -2.19
N GLN A 91 -2.10 20.47 -1.89
CA GLN A 91 -2.31 21.22 -0.65
C GLN A 91 -3.78 21.65 -0.48
N GLN A 92 -4.43 22.12 -1.55
CA GLN A 92 -5.84 22.48 -1.49
C GLN A 92 -6.72 21.24 -1.24
N SER A 93 -6.38 20.10 -1.84
CA SER A 93 -7.10 18.85 -1.60
C SER A 93 -6.96 18.39 -0.14
N LEU A 94 -5.79 18.55 0.49
CA LEU A 94 -5.62 18.28 1.93
C LEU A 94 -6.52 19.18 2.79
N ARG A 95 -6.60 20.49 2.50
CA ARG A 95 -7.50 21.40 3.21
C ARG A 95 -8.97 21.00 3.07
N ASN A 96 -9.39 20.61 1.87
CA ASN A 96 -10.76 20.17 1.60
C ASN A 96 -11.09 18.86 2.33
N LEU A 97 -10.16 17.89 2.33
CA LEU A 97 -10.30 16.63 3.09
C LEU A 97 -10.40 16.87 4.59
N ALA A 98 -9.55 17.74 5.13
CA ALA A 98 -9.61 18.13 6.54
C ALA A 98 -10.91 18.81 6.93
N ALA A 99 -11.44 19.68 6.06
CA ALA A 99 -12.74 20.35 6.25
C ALA A 99 -13.89 19.34 6.31
N CYS A 100 -13.79 18.23 5.57
CA CYS A 100 -14.74 17.12 5.60
C CYS A 100 -14.45 16.10 6.73
N GLY A 101 -13.52 16.38 7.64
CA GLY A 101 -13.25 15.52 8.81
C GLY A 101 -12.30 14.35 8.55
N ILE A 102 -11.73 14.20 7.36
CA ILE A 102 -10.73 13.17 7.04
C ILE A 102 -9.40 13.55 7.72
N ARG A 103 -8.77 12.56 8.38
CA ARG A 103 -7.55 12.80 9.17
C ARG A 103 -6.34 11.96 8.74
N THR A 104 -6.52 11.00 7.84
CA THR A 104 -5.44 10.14 7.35
C THR A 104 -5.48 10.09 5.83
N VAL A 105 -4.37 10.48 5.20
CA VAL A 105 -4.21 10.51 3.74
C VAL A 105 -2.95 9.77 3.34
N CYS A 106 -3.15 8.66 2.64
CA CYS A 106 -2.08 7.86 2.06
C CYS A 106 -1.75 8.34 0.65
N TYR A 107 -0.47 8.29 0.30
CA TYR A 107 0.06 8.53 -1.04
C TYR A 107 1.20 7.56 -1.35
N ASN A 108 1.58 7.46 -2.60
CA ASN A 108 2.80 6.78 -3.04
C ASN A 108 3.62 7.70 -3.93
N PHE A 109 4.91 7.36 -4.16
CA PHE A 109 5.80 8.12 -5.02
C PHE A 109 6.50 7.23 -6.07
N MET A 110 5.89 6.09 -6.37
CA MET A 110 6.38 5.13 -7.34
C MET A 110 6.24 5.70 -8.76
N PRO A 111 7.31 5.71 -9.58
CA PRO A 111 7.24 6.15 -10.97
C PRO A 111 6.39 5.21 -11.83
N VAL A 112 5.48 5.73 -12.63
CA VAL A 112 4.66 5.04 -13.64
C VAL A 112 3.79 3.94 -13.05
N LEU A 113 4.37 2.85 -12.52
CA LEU A 113 3.65 1.72 -11.92
C LEU A 113 3.69 1.83 -10.39
N ASP A 114 2.55 1.92 -9.75
CA ASP A 114 2.41 1.97 -8.29
C ASP A 114 2.34 0.59 -7.63
N TRP A 115 2.17 -0.45 -8.42
CA TRP A 115 2.09 -1.84 -8.00
C TRP A 115 2.42 -2.75 -9.18
N SER A 116 3.05 -3.90 -8.97
CA SER A 116 3.32 -4.84 -10.05
C SER A 116 3.31 -6.30 -9.58
N ARG A 117 2.64 -7.14 -10.36
CA ARG A 117 2.63 -8.61 -10.23
C ARG A 117 2.75 -9.24 -11.61
N THR A 118 3.16 -10.50 -11.66
CA THR A 118 3.27 -11.28 -12.89
C THR A 118 2.22 -12.39 -12.98
N ASP A 119 1.63 -12.77 -11.84
CA ASP A 119 0.53 -13.72 -11.76
C ASP A 119 -0.50 -13.24 -10.73
N LEU A 120 -1.76 -13.17 -11.14
CA LEU A 120 -2.88 -12.73 -10.32
C LEU A 120 -3.70 -13.89 -9.77
N SER A 121 -3.34 -15.13 -10.10
CA SER A 121 -4.15 -16.32 -9.82
C SER A 121 -3.29 -17.55 -9.51
N TYR A 122 -2.14 -17.33 -8.88
CA TYR A 122 -1.23 -18.39 -8.45
C TYR A 122 -1.92 -19.35 -7.50
N GLU A 123 -2.01 -20.63 -7.89
CA GLU A 123 -2.70 -21.65 -7.09
C GLU A 123 -1.83 -22.06 -5.89
N MET A 124 -2.41 -21.94 -4.71
CA MET A 124 -1.80 -22.33 -3.45
C MET A 124 -2.05 -23.82 -3.17
N PRO A 125 -1.28 -24.45 -2.29
CA PRO A 125 -1.45 -25.89 -1.98
C PRO A 125 -2.83 -26.29 -1.47
N ASP A 126 -3.60 -25.37 -0.91
CA ASP A 126 -4.97 -25.56 -0.45
C ASP A 126 -6.04 -25.32 -1.55
N GLY A 127 -5.60 -24.99 -2.76
CA GLY A 127 -6.46 -24.66 -3.90
C GLY A 127 -6.95 -23.21 -3.92
N SER A 128 -6.63 -22.39 -2.94
CA SER A 128 -6.86 -20.94 -3.02
C SER A 128 -5.93 -20.27 -4.04
N ARG A 129 -6.22 -19.01 -4.39
CA ARG A 129 -5.43 -18.28 -5.38
C ARG A 129 -4.87 -16.99 -4.78
N ALA A 130 -3.55 -16.82 -4.97
CA ALA A 130 -2.76 -15.70 -4.46
C ALA A 130 -2.19 -14.85 -5.59
N LEU A 131 -1.74 -13.65 -5.25
CA LEU A 131 -0.93 -12.83 -6.14
C LEU A 131 0.53 -13.27 -6.05
N ARG A 132 1.25 -13.26 -7.19
CA ARG A 132 2.66 -13.65 -7.26
C ARG A 132 3.45 -12.71 -8.15
N PHE A 133 4.70 -12.48 -7.79
CA PHE A 133 5.69 -11.81 -8.61
C PHE A 133 6.86 -12.75 -8.89
N VAL A 134 7.17 -12.96 -10.18
CA VAL A 134 8.28 -13.79 -10.64
C VAL A 134 9.23 -12.94 -11.47
N TRP A 135 10.46 -12.78 -11.02
CA TRP A 135 11.46 -11.93 -11.65
C TRP A 135 11.76 -12.34 -13.11
N GLN A 136 11.79 -13.64 -13.38
CA GLN A 136 11.97 -14.15 -14.73
C GLN A 136 10.79 -13.81 -15.66
N ASP A 137 9.54 -13.92 -15.18
CA ASP A 137 8.36 -13.54 -15.98
C ASP A 137 8.36 -12.05 -16.27
N PHE A 138 8.77 -11.25 -15.27
CA PHE A 138 8.94 -9.81 -15.45
C PHE A 138 10.03 -9.49 -16.48
N ALA A 139 11.15 -10.25 -16.49
CA ALA A 139 12.18 -10.15 -17.52
C ALA A 139 11.65 -10.55 -18.91
N VAL A 140 10.75 -11.54 -19.03
CA VAL A 140 10.05 -11.85 -20.28
C VAL A 140 9.28 -10.64 -20.77
N PHE A 141 8.50 -10.00 -19.90
CA PHE A 141 7.76 -8.79 -20.28
C PHE A 141 8.70 -7.69 -20.76
N ASP A 142 9.73 -7.35 -20.00
CA ASP A 142 10.62 -6.22 -20.28
C ASP A 142 11.50 -6.45 -21.54
N LEU A 143 12.15 -7.63 -21.63
CA LEU A 143 13.12 -7.94 -22.68
C LEU A 143 12.46 -8.37 -23.98
N CYS A 144 11.37 -9.14 -23.93
CA CYS A 144 10.83 -9.83 -25.08
C CYS A 144 9.52 -9.23 -25.58
N ILE A 145 8.66 -8.76 -24.70
CA ILE A 145 7.34 -8.17 -25.05
C ILE A 145 7.48 -6.67 -25.28
N LEU A 146 7.87 -5.92 -24.25
CA LEU A 146 8.06 -4.47 -24.32
C LEU A 146 9.29 -4.08 -25.14
N LYS A 147 10.36 -4.91 -25.09
CA LYS A 147 11.64 -4.68 -25.76
C LYS A 147 12.26 -3.34 -25.40
N ARG A 148 12.23 -3.02 -24.10
CA ARG A 148 12.73 -1.75 -23.60
C ARG A 148 14.22 -1.56 -23.96
N PRO A 149 14.61 -0.44 -24.56
CA PRO A 149 16.01 -0.17 -24.86
C PRO A 149 16.88 -0.16 -23.58
N GLY A 150 17.97 -0.95 -23.61
CA GLY A 150 18.90 -1.06 -22.49
C GLY A 150 18.46 -2.00 -21.34
N ALA A 151 17.33 -2.66 -21.44
CA ALA A 151 16.80 -3.56 -20.41
C ALA A 151 17.77 -4.69 -20.00
N GLU A 152 18.65 -5.13 -20.91
CA GLU A 152 19.65 -6.17 -20.62
C GLU A 152 20.51 -5.87 -19.39
N ALA A 153 20.80 -4.60 -19.14
CA ALA A 153 21.65 -4.20 -18.02
C ALA A 153 20.98 -4.39 -16.65
N ASP A 154 19.68 -4.56 -16.61
CA ASP A 154 18.92 -4.67 -15.36
C ASP A 154 18.78 -6.14 -14.90
N TYR A 155 19.21 -7.09 -15.73
CA TYR A 155 19.04 -8.52 -15.45
C TYR A 155 20.37 -9.26 -15.45
N GLU A 156 20.51 -10.23 -14.56
CA GLU A 156 21.59 -11.19 -14.59
C GLU A 156 21.55 -11.98 -15.92
N PRO A 157 22.69 -12.26 -16.57
CA PRO A 157 22.71 -12.94 -17.89
C PRO A 157 21.92 -14.25 -17.93
N ALA A 158 21.94 -15.02 -16.83
CA ALA A 158 21.20 -16.28 -16.73
C ALA A 158 19.67 -16.05 -16.74
N VAL A 159 19.19 -14.99 -16.08
CA VAL A 159 17.77 -14.61 -16.05
C VAL A 159 17.33 -14.15 -17.44
N ALA A 160 18.11 -13.29 -18.10
CA ALA A 160 17.82 -12.80 -19.43
C ALA A 160 17.75 -13.95 -20.47
N GLU A 161 18.67 -14.90 -20.39
CA GLU A 161 18.66 -16.07 -21.25
C GLU A 161 17.46 -17.00 -20.97
N ALA A 162 17.14 -17.24 -19.70
CA ALA A 162 15.98 -18.03 -19.29
C ALA A 162 14.66 -17.36 -19.76
N ALA A 163 14.54 -16.04 -19.64
CA ALA A 163 13.40 -15.27 -20.11
C ALA A 163 13.19 -15.41 -21.62
N ARG A 164 14.26 -15.34 -22.42
CA ARG A 164 14.16 -15.54 -23.88
C ARG A 164 13.75 -16.97 -24.26
N ARG A 165 14.28 -17.98 -23.56
CA ARG A 165 13.86 -19.39 -23.78
C ARG A 165 12.38 -19.57 -23.42
N GLN A 166 11.96 -19.02 -22.32
CA GLN A 166 10.56 -19.06 -21.89
C GLN A 166 9.65 -18.39 -22.91
N PHE A 167 9.98 -17.15 -23.34
CA PHE A 167 9.20 -16.43 -24.34
C PHE A 167 9.04 -17.20 -25.65
N ALA A 168 10.10 -17.88 -26.13
CA ALA A 168 10.06 -18.68 -27.34
C ALA A 168 9.09 -19.88 -27.27
N SER A 169 8.70 -20.31 -26.08
CA SER A 169 7.74 -21.40 -25.83
C SER A 169 6.35 -20.92 -25.40
N MET A 170 6.15 -19.62 -25.20
CA MET A 170 4.84 -19.09 -24.78
C MET A 170 3.83 -19.07 -25.93
N SER A 171 2.58 -19.40 -25.60
CA SER A 171 1.47 -19.17 -26.52
C SER A 171 1.12 -17.68 -26.61
N PRO A 172 0.45 -17.23 -27.70
CA PRO A 172 -0.04 -15.85 -27.80
C PRO A 172 -0.92 -15.43 -26.63
N GLU A 173 -1.74 -16.34 -26.11
CA GLU A 173 -2.62 -16.10 -24.97
C GLU A 173 -1.81 -15.86 -23.67
N ALA A 174 -0.76 -16.66 -23.44
CA ALA A 174 0.14 -16.50 -22.30
C ALA A 174 0.91 -15.17 -22.36
N VAL A 175 1.33 -14.76 -23.56
CA VAL A 175 1.96 -13.43 -23.77
C VAL A 175 0.98 -12.31 -23.48
N ALA A 176 -0.26 -12.42 -23.98
CA ALA A 176 -1.29 -11.41 -23.72
C ALA A 176 -1.65 -11.35 -22.24
N GLN A 177 -1.76 -12.48 -21.55
CA GLN A 177 -2.02 -12.55 -20.14
C GLN A 177 -0.92 -11.86 -19.32
N LEU A 178 0.35 -12.19 -19.55
CA LEU A 178 1.49 -11.57 -18.85
C LEU A 178 1.54 -10.07 -19.13
N THR A 179 1.29 -9.64 -20.35
CA THR A 179 1.23 -8.22 -20.75
C THR A 179 0.17 -7.49 -19.95
N ASN A 180 -1.05 -8.01 -19.96
CA ASN A 180 -2.18 -7.40 -19.25
C ASN A 180 -1.96 -7.36 -17.74
N THR A 181 -1.43 -8.44 -17.16
CA THR A 181 -1.12 -8.51 -15.74
C THR A 181 -0.09 -7.47 -15.31
N THR A 182 0.99 -7.32 -16.10
CA THR A 182 2.08 -6.38 -15.77
C THR A 182 1.67 -4.92 -15.95
N LEU A 183 0.81 -4.63 -16.93
CA LEU A 183 0.30 -3.27 -17.20
C LEU A 183 -0.95 -2.92 -16.38
N LEU A 184 -1.50 -3.88 -15.64
CA LEU A 184 -2.66 -3.64 -14.79
C LEU A 184 -2.25 -2.76 -13.60
N GLY A 185 -2.87 -1.59 -13.49
CA GLY A 185 -2.80 -0.78 -12.29
C GLY A 185 -3.62 -1.38 -11.14
N LEU A 186 -3.58 -0.76 -9.96
CA LEU A 186 -4.47 -1.13 -8.86
C LEU A 186 -5.93 -1.12 -9.31
N PRO A 187 -6.76 -2.09 -8.87
CA PRO A 187 -8.18 -2.07 -9.15
C PRO A 187 -8.81 -0.72 -8.79
N GLY A 188 -9.60 -0.16 -9.71
CA GLY A 188 -10.21 1.16 -9.54
C GLY A 188 -9.31 2.35 -9.84
N SER A 189 -8.02 2.16 -10.16
CA SER A 189 -7.19 3.21 -10.73
C SER A 189 -7.57 3.42 -12.21
N GLU A 190 -7.51 4.66 -12.69
CA GLU A 190 -7.70 4.97 -14.11
C GLU A 190 -6.42 4.73 -14.95
N GLU A 191 -5.34 4.35 -14.30
CA GLU A 191 -4.01 4.16 -14.91
C GLU A 191 -3.84 2.74 -15.47
N ALA A 192 -4.66 2.38 -16.45
CA ALA A 192 -4.38 1.22 -17.31
C ALA A 192 -3.52 1.68 -18.48
N PHE A 193 -2.33 1.12 -18.60
CA PHE A 193 -1.43 1.46 -19.70
C PHE A 193 -1.66 0.56 -20.91
N GLU A 194 -1.66 1.17 -22.10
CA GLU A 194 -1.53 0.42 -23.34
C GLU A 194 -0.05 0.19 -23.65
N LEU A 195 0.33 -1.02 -24.07
CA LEU A 195 1.70 -1.37 -24.41
C LEU A 195 2.34 -0.38 -25.42
N SER A 196 1.53 0.11 -26.36
CA SER A 196 1.97 1.05 -27.41
C SER A 196 2.44 2.39 -26.88
N SER A 197 1.86 2.87 -25.78
CA SER A 197 2.21 4.17 -25.15
C SER A 197 3.15 4.01 -23.95
N PHE A 198 3.24 2.82 -23.38
CA PHE A 198 3.95 2.58 -22.12
C PHE A 198 5.45 2.94 -22.21
N GLN A 199 6.11 2.58 -23.34
CA GLN A 199 7.51 2.95 -23.56
C GLN A 199 7.75 4.48 -23.55
N ALA A 200 6.76 5.26 -23.99
CA ALA A 200 6.88 6.73 -23.95
C ALA A 200 6.89 7.26 -22.51
N TYR A 201 6.06 6.70 -21.63
CA TYR A 201 6.08 7.05 -20.19
C TYR A 201 7.42 6.69 -19.54
N LEU A 202 7.97 5.49 -19.83
CA LEU A 202 9.30 5.09 -19.32
C LEU A 202 10.40 6.04 -19.80
N ASN A 203 10.34 6.45 -21.07
CA ASN A 203 11.34 7.36 -21.64
C ASN A 203 11.37 8.75 -20.95
N GLU A 204 10.27 9.16 -20.33
CA GLU A 204 10.24 10.41 -19.57
C GLU A 204 11.11 10.36 -18.30
N TYR A 205 11.41 9.14 -17.82
CA TYR A 205 12.23 8.88 -16.62
C TYR A 205 13.70 8.57 -16.92
N LYS A 206 14.12 8.47 -18.18
CA LYS A 206 15.47 8.01 -18.58
C LYS A 206 16.65 8.79 -17.94
N HIS A 207 16.39 10.00 -17.42
CA HIS A 207 17.39 10.85 -16.76
C HIS A 207 17.12 11.05 -15.27
N ILE A 208 16.19 10.29 -14.71
CA ILE A 208 15.79 10.37 -13.31
C ILE A 208 16.31 9.12 -12.61
N ASP A 209 17.44 9.25 -11.97
CA ASP A 209 18.01 8.23 -11.09
C ASP A 209 17.38 8.25 -9.69
N ALA A 210 17.80 7.33 -8.83
CA ALA A 210 17.28 7.25 -7.46
C ALA A 210 17.54 8.53 -6.66
N ALA A 211 18.71 9.16 -6.81
CA ALA A 211 19.05 10.40 -6.11
C ALA A 211 18.13 11.55 -6.54
N THR A 212 17.88 11.67 -7.85
CA THR A 212 16.97 12.69 -8.40
C THR A 212 15.53 12.45 -7.95
N LEU A 213 15.05 11.20 -7.99
CA LEU A 213 13.70 10.87 -7.54
C LEU A 213 13.53 11.13 -6.03
N THR A 214 14.53 10.77 -5.21
CA THR A 214 14.56 11.07 -3.77
C THR A 214 14.52 12.58 -3.53
N ALA A 215 15.30 13.37 -4.27
CA ALA A 215 15.29 14.83 -4.14
C ALA A 215 13.90 15.42 -4.50
N ASN A 216 13.23 14.88 -5.53
CA ASN A 216 11.88 15.29 -5.90
C ASN A 216 10.84 14.90 -4.84
N LEU A 217 10.97 13.72 -4.22
CA LEU A 217 10.15 13.30 -3.10
C LEU A 217 10.34 14.22 -1.88
N HIS A 218 11.59 14.52 -1.53
CA HIS A 218 11.91 15.43 -0.42
C HIS A 218 11.36 16.84 -0.69
N TYR A 219 11.50 17.34 -1.92
CA TYR A 219 10.90 18.62 -2.30
C TYR A 219 9.38 18.60 -2.12
N PHE A 220 8.70 17.56 -2.60
CA PHE A 220 7.25 17.40 -2.45
C PHE A 220 6.85 17.41 -0.98
N ILE A 221 7.46 16.57 -0.14
CA ILE A 221 7.06 16.45 1.27
C ILE A 221 7.33 17.72 2.07
N GLN A 222 8.40 18.46 1.76
CA GLN A 222 8.70 19.76 2.36
C GLN A 222 7.63 20.81 2.07
N GLN A 223 6.93 20.70 0.94
CA GLN A 223 5.86 21.64 0.58
C GLN A 223 4.50 21.20 1.15
N VAL A 224 4.22 19.90 1.25
CA VAL A 224 2.87 19.42 1.59
C VAL A 224 2.71 19.03 3.06
N ALA A 225 3.76 18.52 3.73
CA ALA A 225 3.66 18.09 5.13
C ALA A 225 3.38 19.24 6.11
N PRO A 226 3.92 20.45 5.95
CA PRO A 226 3.52 21.58 6.80
C PRO A 226 2.05 21.94 6.67
N VAL A 227 1.46 21.80 5.46
CA VAL A 227 0.04 22.04 5.25
C VAL A 227 -0.79 20.93 5.89
N ALA A 228 -0.36 19.66 5.79
CA ALA A 228 -1.01 18.55 6.47
C ALA A 228 -1.01 18.74 8.00
N GLU A 229 0.11 19.22 8.57
CA GLU A 229 0.24 19.54 9.99
C GLU A 229 -0.73 20.68 10.38
N GLU A 230 -0.77 21.77 9.60
CA GLU A 230 -1.68 22.91 9.81
C GLU A 230 -3.14 22.48 9.93
N VAL A 231 -3.58 21.52 9.08
CA VAL A 231 -4.98 21.08 9.02
C VAL A 231 -5.26 19.80 9.81
N GLY A 232 -4.26 19.25 10.50
CA GLY A 232 -4.41 18.07 11.36
C GLY A 232 -4.63 16.76 10.57
N ILE A 233 -3.98 16.59 9.42
CA ILE A 233 -3.96 15.36 8.63
C ILE A 233 -2.64 14.61 8.87
N GLY A 234 -2.72 13.33 9.22
CA GLY A 234 -1.60 12.40 9.09
C GLY A 234 -1.40 12.03 7.64
N LEU A 235 -0.36 12.59 7.00
CA LEU A 235 0.03 12.27 5.64
C LEU A 235 0.98 11.09 5.68
N CYS A 236 0.70 9.99 4.98
CA CYS A 236 1.47 8.76 5.09
C CYS A 236 1.83 8.17 3.73
N ILE A 237 3.13 7.96 3.51
CA ILE A 237 3.61 7.35 2.27
C ILE A 237 3.48 5.83 2.32
N HIS A 238 2.98 5.23 1.23
CA HIS A 238 3.03 3.80 1.01
C HIS A 238 4.41 3.41 0.45
N PRO A 239 5.08 2.38 0.99
CA PRO A 239 6.34 1.90 0.45
C PRO A 239 6.18 1.28 -0.94
N ASP A 240 7.30 1.16 -1.65
CA ASP A 240 7.33 0.58 -2.99
C ASP A 240 6.85 -0.88 -3.00
N ASP A 241 6.07 -1.26 -4.02
CA ASP A 241 5.59 -2.64 -4.20
C ASP A 241 5.72 -3.11 -5.66
N PRO A 242 6.70 -3.96 -5.96
CA PRO A 242 7.73 -4.53 -5.06
C PRO A 242 8.83 -3.51 -4.70
N PRO A 243 9.55 -3.75 -3.56
CA PRO A 243 10.53 -2.81 -3.02
C PRO A 243 11.92 -2.95 -3.67
N PHE A 244 11.97 -2.89 -4.98
CA PHE A 244 13.19 -2.87 -5.80
C PHE A 244 12.92 -2.28 -7.18
N PRO A 245 13.95 -1.73 -7.89
CA PRO A 245 13.80 -1.12 -9.21
C PRO A 245 13.18 -2.05 -10.24
N LEU A 246 12.31 -1.50 -11.09
CA LEU A 246 11.62 -2.19 -12.18
C LEU A 246 11.68 -1.35 -13.44
N LEU A 247 11.87 -1.97 -14.63
CA LEU A 247 11.83 -1.28 -15.95
C LEU A 247 12.80 -0.10 -16.04
N GLY A 248 13.94 -0.17 -15.36
CA GLY A 248 14.88 0.96 -15.27
C GLY A 248 14.41 2.12 -14.39
N LEU A 249 13.22 2.02 -13.78
CA LEU A 249 12.66 3.02 -12.88
C LEU A 249 13.20 2.81 -11.46
N PRO A 250 13.68 3.87 -10.78
CA PRO A 250 14.12 3.76 -9.39
C PRO A 250 12.96 3.57 -8.44
N ARG A 251 13.23 2.94 -7.29
CA ARG A 251 12.37 2.83 -6.12
C ARG A 251 13.12 3.44 -4.94
N VAL A 252 12.48 4.32 -4.18
CA VAL A 252 13.14 5.17 -3.18
C VAL A 252 12.45 5.17 -1.82
N VAL A 253 11.49 4.25 -1.63
CA VAL A 253 10.76 4.04 -0.37
C VAL A 253 10.69 2.53 -0.09
N SER A 254 11.84 1.89 -0.02
CA SER A 254 11.97 0.43 0.02
C SER A 254 12.67 -0.10 1.27
N THR A 255 13.44 0.73 1.95
CA THR A 255 14.28 0.35 3.10
C THR A 255 14.02 1.23 4.32
N GLU A 256 14.46 0.77 5.48
CA GLU A 256 14.44 1.58 6.71
C GLU A 256 15.18 2.92 6.52
N ALA A 257 16.32 2.90 5.83
CA ALA A 257 17.09 4.13 5.57
C ALA A 257 16.32 5.13 4.70
N ASP A 258 15.57 4.64 3.70
CA ASP A 258 14.73 5.50 2.87
C ASP A 258 13.63 6.18 3.72
N LEU A 259 12.99 5.40 4.59
CA LEU A 259 11.94 5.92 5.49
C LEU A 259 12.51 6.94 6.48
N ALA A 260 13.67 6.65 7.07
CA ALA A 260 14.35 7.59 7.96
C ALA A 260 14.71 8.90 7.23
N GLY A 261 15.24 8.80 6.02
CA GLY A 261 15.56 9.96 5.17
C GLY A 261 14.34 10.80 4.83
N LEU A 262 13.21 10.17 4.48
CA LEU A 262 11.94 10.85 4.22
C LEU A 262 11.43 11.60 5.45
N LEU A 263 11.43 10.96 6.62
CA LEU A 263 10.97 11.58 7.86
C LEU A 263 11.86 12.77 8.25
N ALA A 264 13.17 12.64 8.05
CA ALA A 264 14.14 13.71 8.31
C ALA A 264 14.02 14.87 7.31
N ALA A 265 13.59 14.63 6.06
CA ALA A 265 13.44 15.66 5.04
C ALA A 265 12.42 16.75 5.43
N CYS A 266 11.41 16.40 6.24
CA CYS A 266 10.49 17.34 6.85
C CYS A 266 10.02 16.76 8.19
N ASP A 267 10.69 17.18 9.27
CA ASP A 267 10.45 16.64 10.61
C ASP A 267 9.26 17.32 11.30
N VAL A 268 8.05 17.04 10.78
CA VAL A 268 6.78 17.41 11.41
C VAL A 268 5.95 16.15 11.67
N PRO A 269 5.14 16.08 12.76
CA PRO A 269 4.32 14.92 13.09
C PRO A 269 3.43 14.42 11.95
N ALA A 270 2.90 15.31 11.14
CA ALA A 270 2.05 14.96 9.99
C ALA A 270 2.77 14.17 8.88
N ASN A 271 4.10 14.30 8.74
CA ASN A 271 4.89 13.50 7.80
C ASN A 271 5.09 12.10 8.36
N GLY A 272 4.44 11.11 7.81
CA GLY A 272 4.42 9.77 8.37
C GLY A 272 4.37 8.66 7.31
N LEU A 273 4.08 7.47 7.80
CA LEU A 273 4.20 6.22 7.06
C LEU A 273 2.88 5.45 7.02
N THR A 274 2.58 4.89 5.86
CA THR A 274 1.75 3.71 5.73
C THR A 274 2.67 2.50 5.92
N PHE A 275 2.61 1.86 7.08
CA PHE A 275 3.47 0.73 7.38
C PHE A 275 2.89 -0.54 6.74
N CYS A 276 3.33 -0.84 5.52
CA CYS A 276 2.90 -2.01 4.77
C CYS A 276 3.88 -3.16 4.97
N THR A 277 3.51 -4.13 5.80
CA THR A 277 4.35 -5.29 6.10
C THR A 277 4.55 -6.21 4.89
N GLY A 278 3.60 -6.23 3.96
CA GLY A 278 3.73 -7.02 2.73
C GLY A 278 4.74 -6.46 1.75
N SER A 279 4.78 -5.12 1.57
CA SER A 279 5.75 -4.47 0.70
C SER A 279 7.15 -4.48 1.30
N LEU A 280 7.30 -3.95 2.52
CA LEU A 280 8.60 -3.90 3.21
C LEU A 280 9.15 -5.30 3.51
N GLY A 281 8.30 -6.28 3.79
CA GLY A 281 8.67 -7.65 4.15
C GLY A 281 9.12 -8.53 2.99
N VAL A 282 8.98 -8.07 1.72
CA VAL A 282 9.63 -8.72 0.58
C VAL A 282 11.15 -8.68 0.74
N ARG A 283 11.69 -7.62 1.34
CA ARG A 283 13.11 -7.47 1.62
C ARG A 283 13.48 -8.13 2.94
N PRO A 284 14.42 -9.09 2.92
CA PRO A 284 14.87 -9.77 4.15
C PRO A 284 15.73 -8.89 5.07
N ASP A 285 16.25 -7.76 4.56
CA ASP A 285 17.08 -6.81 5.29
C ASP A 285 16.29 -5.73 6.05
N ASN A 286 14.96 -5.71 5.94
CA ASN A 286 14.09 -4.86 6.74
C ASN A 286 13.68 -5.57 8.05
N ASP A 287 14.09 -5.02 9.20
CA ASP A 287 13.67 -5.44 10.53
C ASP A 287 12.32 -4.82 10.89
N LEU A 288 11.21 -5.42 10.45
CA LEU A 288 9.88 -4.83 10.56
C LEU A 288 9.45 -4.55 12.02
N PRO A 289 9.62 -5.46 12.99
CA PRO A 289 9.31 -5.14 14.39
C PRO A 289 10.12 -3.95 14.92
N GLY A 290 11.44 -3.95 14.71
CA GLY A 290 12.30 -2.84 15.11
C GLY A 290 11.99 -1.52 14.37
N MET A 291 11.54 -1.58 13.11
CA MET A 291 11.05 -0.39 12.39
C MET A 291 9.78 0.17 13.03
N VAL A 292 8.87 -0.67 13.53
CA VAL A 292 7.69 -0.19 14.29
C VAL A 292 8.13 0.49 15.59
N GLU A 293 9.09 -0.07 16.32
CA GLU A 293 9.63 0.55 17.54
C GLU A 293 10.25 1.94 17.26
N ARG A 294 11.02 2.05 16.17
CA ARG A 294 11.71 3.30 15.80
C ARG A 294 10.79 4.35 15.19
N PHE A 295 9.84 3.95 14.36
CA PHE A 295 8.98 4.87 13.61
C PHE A 295 7.53 4.92 14.13
N GLY A 296 7.19 4.19 15.18
CA GLY A 296 5.84 4.08 15.73
C GLY A 296 5.10 5.42 15.81
N PRO A 297 5.67 6.48 16.41
CA PRO A 297 5.00 7.79 16.49
C PRO A 297 4.63 8.41 15.15
N ARG A 298 5.27 7.97 14.05
CA ARG A 298 5.07 8.47 12.68
C ARG A 298 4.29 7.49 11.79
N ILE A 299 3.85 6.35 12.31
CA ILE A 299 2.96 5.43 11.59
C ILE A 299 1.53 5.93 11.74
N HIS A 300 0.90 6.29 10.62
CA HIS A 300 -0.48 6.82 10.59
C HIS A 300 -1.48 5.83 10.00
N PHE A 301 -1.00 4.81 9.30
CA PHE A 301 -1.80 3.76 8.70
C PHE A 301 -1.02 2.45 8.61
N VAL A 302 -1.70 1.31 8.71
CA VAL A 302 -1.04 0.00 8.72
C VAL A 302 -1.70 -0.95 7.74
N HIS A 303 -0.88 -1.63 6.93
CA HIS A 303 -1.27 -2.77 6.12
C HIS A 303 -0.60 -4.03 6.68
N LEU A 304 -1.40 -4.91 7.27
CA LEU A 304 -0.91 -6.18 7.80
C LEU A 304 -1.14 -7.29 6.78
N ARG A 305 -0.17 -7.45 5.92
CA ARG A 305 -0.08 -8.48 4.88
C ARG A 305 1.28 -9.16 4.98
N THR A 306 1.39 -10.40 4.60
CA THR A 306 2.69 -11.08 4.50
C THR A 306 2.86 -11.73 3.15
N THR A 307 4.11 -11.83 2.74
CA THR A 307 4.54 -12.51 1.52
C THR A 307 5.46 -13.66 1.88
N LYS A 308 5.58 -14.63 0.99
CA LYS A 308 6.55 -15.72 1.08
C LYS A 308 7.54 -15.57 -0.06
N ARG A 309 8.82 -15.39 0.27
CA ARG A 309 9.90 -15.39 -0.71
C ARG A 309 10.15 -16.80 -1.21
N GLU A 310 10.57 -16.89 -2.47
CA GLU A 310 10.92 -18.15 -3.12
C GLU A 310 12.45 -18.30 -3.21
N GLU A 311 12.93 -19.33 -3.90
CA GLU A 311 14.37 -19.59 -4.06
C GLU A 311 15.11 -18.36 -4.62
N ASN A 312 14.57 -17.72 -5.66
CA ASN A 312 15.05 -16.41 -6.07
C ASN A 312 14.45 -15.36 -5.13
N PRO A 313 15.25 -14.57 -4.39
CA PRO A 313 14.75 -13.62 -3.39
C PRO A 313 13.90 -12.48 -3.97
N ARG A 314 13.92 -12.27 -5.30
CA ARG A 314 13.01 -11.33 -5.98
C ARG A 314 11.66 -11.96 -6.33
N ASN A 315 11.53 -13.29 -6.23
CA ASN A 315 10.26 -13.97 -6.41
C ASN A 315 9.54 -14.07 -5.08
N PHE A 316 8.26 -13.76 -5.08
CA PHE A 316 7.42 -13.90 -3.89
C PHE A 316 5.96 -14.09 -4.29
N HIS A 317 5.21 -14.70 -3.41
CA HIS A 317 3.74 -14.73 -3.50
C HIS A 317 3.13 -14.26 -2.19
N GLU A 318 1.88 -13.84 -2.25
CA GLU A 318 1.09 -13.48 -1.07
C GLU A 318 0.84 -14.76 -0.25
N ALA A 319 1.12 -14.70 1.03
CA ALA A 319 0.88 -15.80 1.97
C ALA A 319 -0.34 -15.53 2.84
N ASP A 320 -0.81 -16.54 3.57
CA ASP A 320 -1.76 -16.33 4.65
C ASP A 320 -1.16 -15.39 5.70
N HIS A 321 -1.99 -14.54 6.31
CA HIS A 321 -1.55 -13.40 7.11
C HIS A 321 -0.58 -13.72 8.25
N LEU A 322 -0.66 -14.94 8.79
CA LEU A 322 0.23 -15.41 9.87
C LEU A 322 1.27 -16.46 9.41
N ALA A 323 1.33 -16.79 8.11
CA ALA A 323 2.13 -17.92 7.61
C ALA A 323 3.24 -17.52 6.61
N GLY A 324 3.45 -16.24 6.35
CA GLY A 324 4.50 -15.74 5.46
C GLY A 324 5.87 -15.59 6.13
N ASP A 325 6.74 -14.78 5.52
CA ASP A 325 8.09 -14.52 6.02
C ASP A 325 8.17 -13.35 7.01
N VAL A 326 7.07 -12.63 7.22
CA VAL A 326 6.97 -11.58 8.23
C VAL A 326 6.64 -12.22 9.58
N ASP A 327 7.41 -11.93 10.62
CA ASP A 327 7.01 -12.24 12.00
C ASP A 327 5.84 -11.32 12.40
N MET A 328 4.64 -11.72 11.98
CA MET A 328 3.43 -10.94 12.22
C MET A 328 3.09 -10.82 13.70
N TYR A 329 3.47 -11.81 14.52
CA TYR A 329 3.31 -11.74 15.97
C TYR A 329 4.13 -10.59 16.55
N ALA A 330 5.42 -10.50 16.22
CA ALA A 330 6.29 -9.45 16.71
C ALA A 330 5.87 -8.06 16.20
N VAL A 331 5.47 -7.95 14.92
CA VAL A 331 4.98 -6.69 14.35
C VAL A 331 3.69 -6.23 15.03
N VAL A 332 2.69 -7.09 15.16
CA VAL A 332 1.40 -6.71 15.81
C VAL A 332 1.62 -6.39 17.28
N ARG A 333 2.53 -7.10 17.96
CA ARG A 333 2.91 -6.79 19.34
C ARG A 333 3.49 -5.37 19.45
N ALA A 334 4.47 -5.03 18.61
CA ALA A 334 5.09 -3.69 18.62
C ALA A 334 4.06 -2.57 18.32
N LEU A 335 3.12 -2.82 17.38
CA LEU A 335 2.02 -1.89 17.09
C LEU A 335 1.07 -1.71 18.27
N VAL A 336 0.72 -2.78 18.98
CA VAL A 336 -0.13 -2.70 20.19
C VAL A 336 0.61 -1.98 21.32
N GLU A 337 1.90 -2.23 21.50
CA GLU A 337 2.74 -1.51 22.49
C GLU A 337 2.79 0.00 22.17
N GLU A 338 2.92 0.37 20.88
CA GLU A 338 2.87 1.78 20.47
C GLU A 338 1.49 2.41 20.73
N GLU A 339 0.38 1.72 20.45
CA GLU A 339 -0.95 2.24 20.78
C GLU A 339 -1.13 2.44 22.30
N LEU A 340 -0.70 1.47 23.12
CA LEU A 340 -0.73 1.58 24.58
C LEU A 340 0.15 2.74 25.08
N ARG A 341 1.31 2.96 24.45
CA ARG A 341 2.17 4.12 24.74
C ARG A 341 1.44 5.43 24.44
N ARG A 342 0.76 5.55 23.28
CA ARG A 342 -0.03 6.73 22.90
C ARG A 342 -1.18 6.99 23.90
N GLU A 343 -1.90 5.94 24.28
CA GLU A 343 -2.98 6.00 25.26
C GLU A 343 -2.45 6.49 26.63
N ALA A 344 -1.35 5.92 27.10
CA ALA A 344 -0.71 6.32 28.36
C ALA A 344 -0.16 7.76 28.36
N ALA A 345 0.31 8.23 27.19
CA ALA A 345 0.76 9.61 27.00
C ALA A 345 -0.40 10.62 26.85
N GLY A 346 -1.65 10.16 26.81
CA GLY A 346 -2.82 11.01 26.60
C GLY A 346 -2.85 11.67 25.20
N GLU A 347 -2.22 11.04 24.20
CA GLU A 347 -2.23 11.58 22.85
C GLU A 347 -3.66 11.55 22.29
N ASN A 348 -4.18 12.73 21.93
CA ASN A 348 -5.50 12.85 21.33
C ASN A 348 -5.46 12.49 19.82
N ARG A 349 -5.17 11.22 19.54
CA ARG A 349 -5.18 10.67 18.19
C ARG A 349 -6.27 9.59 18.09
N PRO A 350 -6.91 9.45 16.90
CA PRO A 350 -7.79 8.30 16.69
C PRO A 350 -6.98 6.99 16.75
N PRO A 351 -7.64 5.84 17.04
CA PRO A 351 -7.00 4.55 16.94
C PRO A 351 -6.35 4.36 15.57
N LEU A 352 -5.19 3.72 15.55
CA LEU A 352 -4.40 3.51 14.34
C LEU A 352 -5.21 2.70 13.30
N PRO A 353 -5.53 3.26 12.12
CA PRO A 353 -6.22 2.52 11.08
C PRO A 353 -5.38 1.34 10.59
N MET A 354 -5.98 0.17 10.50
CA MET A 354 -5.36 -1.06 10.04
C MET A 354 -6.27 -1.77 9.04
N ARG A 355 -5.71 -2.28 7.96
CA ARG A 355 -6.39 -3.19 7.04
C ARG A 355 -5.56 -4.46 6.78
N PRO A 356 -6.23 -5.60 6.49
CA PRO A 356 -5.52 -6.84 6.16
C PRO A 356 -4.82 -6.81 4.82
N ASP A 357 -4.95 -5.70 4.07
CA ASP A 357 -4.43 -5.43 2.73
C ASP A 357 -4.99 -6.38 1.68
N HIS A 358 -4.26 -7.41 1.26
CA HIS A 358 -4.72 -8.43 0.31
C HIS A 358 -5.25 -9.66 1.03
N GLY A 359 -6.01 -10.48 0.29
CA GLY A 359 -6.50 -11.78 0.74
C GLY A 359 -6.66 -12.72 -0.45
N HIS A 360 -6.42 -14.02 -0.23
CA HIS A 360 -6.54 -15.03 -1.27
C HIS A 360 -7.99 -15.14 -1.77
N GLN A 361 -8.16 -15.42 -3.05
CA GLN A 361 -9.44 -15.91 -3.57
C GLN A 361 -9.64 -17.35 -3.12
N MET A 362 -10.75 -17.63 -2.44
CA MET A 362 -11.06 -18.96 -1.90
C MET A 362 -12.55 -19.18 -1.81
N LEU A 363 -12.94 -20.44 -1.59
CA LEU A 363 -14.36 -20.83 -1.40
C LEU A 363 -15.22 -20.28 -2.56
N ASP A 364 -16.27 -19.54 -2.25
CA ASP A 364 -17.20 -18.98 -3.24
C ASP A 364 -16.56 -17.97 -4.21
N ASP A 365 -15.43 -17.37 -3.84
CA ASP A 365 -14.70 -16.48 -4.74
C ASP A 365 -14.15 -17.21 -5.98
N LEU A 366 -13.98 -18.53 -5.89
CA LEU A 366 -13.52 -19.40 -6.99
C LEU A 366 -14.67 -19.83 -7.91
N SER A 367 -15.91 -19.49 -7.59
CA SER A 367 -17.05 -19.81 -8.45
C SER A 367 -17.03 -18.93 -9.72
N THR A 368 -17.43 -19.53 -10.85
CA THR A 368 -17.44 -18.87 -12.15
C THR A 368 -18.38 -17.66 -12.24
N ASN A 369 -19.33 -17.55 -11.32
CA ASN A 369 -20.35 -16.51 -11.31
C ASN A 369 -20.03 -15.33 -10.39
N LYS A 370 -18.93 -15.40 -9.62
CA LYS A 370 -18.56 -14.35 -8.68
C LYS A 370 -17.40 -13.53 -9.25
N ARG A 371 -17.59 -12.23 -9.35
CA ARG A 371 -16.53 -11.29 -9.69
C ARG A 371 -15.78 -10.91 -8.42
N THR A 372 -14.46 -10.96 -8.46
CA THR A 372 -13.56 -10.42 -7.43
C THR A 372 -12.42 -9.67 -8.11
N TYR A 373 -11.89 -8.65 -7.44
CA TYR A 373 -10.61 -8.09 -7.83
C TYR A 373 -9.48 -8.98 -7.27
N PRO A 374 -8.45 -9.31 -8.05
CA PRO A 374 -7.29 -10.05 -7.57
C PRO A 374 -6.69 -9.41 -6.32
N GLY A 375 -6.46 -10.21 -5.27
CA GLY A 375 -5.98 -9.74 -3.98
C GLY A 375 -7.03 -9.05 -3.08
N TYR A 376 -8.22 -8.72 -3.59
CA TYR A 376 -9.24 -7.96 -2.84
C TYR A 376 -10.54 -8.73 -2.61
N SER A 377 -10.46 -10.05 -2.54
CA SER A 377 -11.57 -10.91 -2.15
C SER A 377 -12.15 -10.51 -0.77
N ALA A 378 -13.47 -10.50 -0.64
CA ALA A 378 -14.12 -10.27 0.66
C ALA A 378 -13.78 -11.40 1.64
N ILE A 379 -13.84 -12.66 1.18
CA ILE A 379 -13.63 -13.86 2.02
C ILE A 379 -12.17 -13.92 2.50
N GLY A 380 -11.20 -13.76 1.59
CA GLY A 380 -9.78 -13.80 1.95
C GLY A 380 -9.38 -12.67 2.89
N ARG A 381 -9.89 -11.45 2.66
CA ARG A 381 -9.65 -10.32 3.57
C ARG A 381 -10.36 -10.48 4.92
N LEU A 382 -11.56 -11.05 4.95
CA LEU A 382 -12.26 -11.40 6.20
C LEU A 382 -11.45 -12.41 7.01
N ARG A 383 -10.93 -13.48 6.37
CA ARG A 383 -10.07 -14.47 7.02
C ARG A 383 -8.85 -13.80 7.66
N GLY A 384 -8.10 -13.04 6.87
CA GLY A 384 -6.92 -12.34 7.37
C GLY A 384 -7.24 -11.36 8.50
N LEU A 385 -8.31 -10.58 8.36
CA LEU A 385 -8.75 -9.66 9.41
C LEU A 385 -9.15 -10.38 10.70
N ALA A 386 -9.79 -11.56 10.60
CA ALA A 386 -10.16 -12.34 11.78
C ALA A 386 -8.93 -12.89 12.51
N GLU A 387 -7.92 -13.40 11.77
CA GLU A 387 -6.65 -13.87 12.34
C GLU A 387 -5.90 -12.72 13.04
N LEU A 388 -5.76 -11.56 12.38
CA LEU A 388 -5.07 -10.38 12.90
C LEU A 388 -5.81 -9.80 14.12
N ARG A 389 -7.13 -9.71 14.09
CA ARG A 389 -7.96 -9.24 15.20
C ARG A 389 -7.84 -10.16 16.42
N GLY A 390 -7.83 -11.47 16.21
CA GLY A 390 -7.62 -12.42 17.29
C GLY A 390 -6.26 -12.27 17.95
N LEU A 391 -5.21 -12.09 17.13
CA LEU A 391 -3.85 -11.84 17.60
C LEU A 391 -3.76 -10.51 18.37
N GLU A 392 -4.28 -9.42 17.82
CA GLU A 392 -4.32 -8.09 18.45
C GLU A 392 -5.03 -8.16 19.82
N TYR A 393 -6.21 -8.79 19.87
CA TYR A 393 -6.98 -8.91 21.11
C TYR A 393 -6.22 -9.66 22.20
N GLY A 394 -5.58 -10.79 21.84
CA GLY A 394 -4.78 -11.57 22.77
C GLY A 394 -3.58 -10.78 23.30
N LEU A 395 -2.84 -10.12 22.41
CA LEU A 395 -1.68 -9.31 22.75
C LEU A 395 -2.07 -8.12 23.62
N ARG A 396 -3.09 -7.35 23.25
CA ARG A 396 -3.54 -6.16 24.04
C ARG A 396 -3.92 -6.56 25.46
N ARG A 397 -4.66 -7.65 25.63
CA ARG A 397 -5.03 -8.16 26.96
C ARG A 397 -3.81 -8.52 27.79
N THR A 398 -2.89 -9.32 27.25
CA THR A 398 -1.68 -9.75 27.96
C THR A 398 -0.79 -8.56 28.37
N LEU A 399 -0.59 -7.62 27.45
CA LEU A 399 0.25 -6.43 27.72
C LEU A 399 -0.39 -5.51 28.76
N THR A 400 -1.71 -5.35 28.73
CA THR A 400 -2.43 -4.52 29.74
C THR A 400 -2.39 -5.18 31.13
N GLU A 401 -2.61 -6.49 31.23
CA GLU A 401 -2.52 -7.24 32.48
C GLU A 401 -1.09 -7.19 33.07
N ALA A 402 -0.06 -7.33 32.24
CA ALA A 402 1.34 -7.22 32.66
C ALA A 402 1.68 -5.81 33.21
N ALA A 403 1.16 -4.76 32.57
CA ALA A 403 1.37 -3.39 33.04
C ALA A 403 0.73 -3.11 34.40
N THR A 404 -0.44 -3.74 34.69
CA THR A 404 -1.15 -3.57 35.98
C THR A 404 -0.55 -4.41 37.11
N THR A 405 0.18 -5.49 36.78
CA THR A 405 0.82 -6.38 37.74
C THR A 405 2.29 -6.06 38.02
N ALA A 406 2.90 -5.17 37.25
CA ALA A 406 4.27 -4.71 37.50
C ALA A 406 4.34 -4.00 38.83
N PRO A 407 5.25 -4.40 39.77
CA PRO A 407 5.39 -3.71 41.04
C PRO A 407 5.80 -2.28 40.78
N ALA A 408 5.12 -1.32 41.43
CA ALA A 408 5.53 0.08 41.42
C ALA A 408 7.01 0.15 41.83
N THR A 409 7.88 0.47 40.89
CA THR A 409 9.29 0.71 41.19
C THR A 409 9.33 1.90 42.14
N TYR A 410 9.69 1.62 43.39
CA TYR A 410 9.98 2.66 44.38
C TYR A 410 11.02 3.59 43.79
N ALA A 411 10.61 4.79 43.42
CA ALA A 411 11.54 5.88 43.20
C ALA A 411 12.25 6.13 44.52
N ALA A 412 13.49 5.64 44.63
CA ALA A 412 14.34 5.99 45.72
C ALA A 412 14.52 7.52 45.75
N ARG A 413 14.16 8.12 46.87
CA ARG A 413 14.34 9.53 47.20
C ARG A 413 15.84 9.88 47.23
#